data_e8a5f0b0a66dfdd32e1626d7df5f94a3
#
_entry.id   e8a5f0b0a66dfdd32e1626d7df5f94a3
#
_cell.length_a   1.000
_cell.length_b   1.000
_cell.length_c   1.000
_cell.angle_alpha   90.00
_cell.angle_beta   90.00
_cell.angle_gamma   90.00
#
_symmetry.space_group_name_H-M   'P 1'
#
loop_
_entity.id
_entity.type
_entity.pdbx_description
1 polymer ?
#
loop_
_entity_poly.entity_id
_entity_poly.type
_entity_poly.pdbx_seq_one_letter_code
_entity_poly.pdbx_strand_id
1 'polypeptide(L)'
;MVLDEEHGLRRALADPAKPGEEKAAITRQLLHGKVTRSAEDLVAEAAGAKWASPSEFTDAVEQLAIESYVIAAQNDGTLDDLEDDLFRFARVISGQPDLRAALAGTAPEPGKQQLVQALLKNKVTKTADDLLTQVATHPRGRTPQDALDVAAQVAARRRQEFLATVRVATPLSAQQSQRLKRALQTAYGNAVHLNVVLDPSVIGGMSVQIGDELIDGTAASRLADVRRRLTS
;
A
#
# COMPACT_ATOMS: atom_id res chain seq x y z
N MET A 1 -3.27 -0.91 -20.57
CA MET A 1 -1.93 -0.49 -20.06
C MET A 1 -0.88 -0.93 -21.07
N VAL A 2 0.12 -0.08 -21.40
CA VAL A 2 1.12 -0.37 -22.49
C VAL A 2 1.76 -1.76 -22.37
N LEU A 3 2.08 -2.19 -21.15
CA LEU A 3 2.70 -3.52 -20.92
C LEU A 3 1.74 -4.70 -21.14
N ASP A 4 0.44 -4.50 -21.14
CA ASP A 4 -0.54 -5.55 -21.40
C ASP A 4 -0.74 -5.75 -22.91
N GLU A 5 -0.66 -4.66 -23.67
CA GLU A 5 -0.82 -4.65 -25.14
C GLU A 5 0.47 -5.04 -25.85
N GLU A 6 1.61 -4.56 -25.36
CA GLU A 6 2.92 -4.77 -25.97
C GLU A 6 3.66 -6.01 -25.40
N HIS A 7 3.21 -7.19 -25.82
CA HIS A 7 3.79 -8.47 -25.37
C HIS A 7 5.30 -8.59 -25.60
N GLY A 8 5.81 -8.00 -26.69
CA GLY A 8 7.26 -7.99 -26.99
C GLY A 8 8.04 -7.19 -25.96
N LEU A 9 7.55 -5.99 -25.62
CA LEU A 9 8.17 -5.12 -24.62
C LEU A 9 8.16 -5.80 -23.23
N ARG A 10 7.01 -6.32 -22.80
CA ARG A 10 6.89 -7.03 -21.54
C ARG A 10 7.89 -8.17 -21.41
N ARG A 11 8.04 -8.98 -22.47
CA ARG A 11 9.00 -10.09 -22.53
C ARG A 11 10.43 -9.59 -22.46
N ALA A 12 10.75 -8.51 -23.19
CA ALA A 12 12.10 -7.93 -23.22
C ALA A 12 12.52 -7.35 -21.86
N LEU A 13 11.59 -6.73 -21.11
CA LEU A 13 11.86 -6.14 -19.78
C LEU A 13 11.91 -7.19 -18.66
N ALA A 14 11.24 -8.32 -18.84
CA ALA A 14 11.28 -9.44 -17.88
C ALA A 14 12.36 -10.50 -18.20
N ASP A 15 13.11 -10.34 -19.28
CA ASP A 15 14.12 -11.31 -19.72
C ASP A 15 15.23 -11.45 -18.66
N PRO A 16 15.40 -12.65 -18.05
CA PRO A 16 16.43 -12.87 -17.05
C PRO A 16 17.84 -12.91 -17.64
N ALA A 17 17.99 -13.10 -18.97
CA ALA A 17 19.27 -13.12 -19.65
C ALA A 17 19.85 -11.72 -19.89
N LYS A 18 19.02 -10.67 -19.83
CA LYS A 18 19.46 -9.30 -20.01
C LYS A 18 19.96 -8.68 -18.71
N PRO A 19 21.04 -7.89 -18.77
CA PRO A 19 21.50 -7.11 -17.62
C PRO A 19 20.42 -6.18 -17.10
N GLY A 20 20.27 -6.08 -15.76
CA GLY A 20 19.27 -5.22 -15.13
C GLY A 20 19.43 -3.75 -15.53
N GLU A 21 20.65 -3.26 -15.66
CA GLU A 21 20.95 -1.89 -16.09
C GLU A 21 20.45 -1.59 -17.51
N GLU A 22 20.57 -2.55 -18.44
CA GLU A 22 20.07 -2.42 -19.81
C GLU A 22 18.54 -2.30 -19.81
N LYS A 23 17.84 -3.18 -19.06
CA LYS A 23 16.39 -3.15 -18.93
C LYS A 23 15.91 -1.82 -18.31
N ALA A 24 16.58 -1.35 -17.26
CA ALA A 24 16.28 -0.09 -16.62
C ALA A 24 16.50 1.10 -17.57
N ALA A 25 17.57 1.10 -18.36
CA ALA A 25 17.85 2.16 -19.33
C ALA A 25 16.78 2.21 -20.44
N ILE A 26 16.39 1.05 -20.99
CA ILE A 26 15.30 0.95 -21.97
C ILE A 26 14.00 1.51 -21.38
N THR A 27 13.69 1.15 -20.13
CA THR A 27 12.47 1.62 -19.44
C THR A 27 12.48 3.13 -19.28
N ARG A 28 13.58 3.73 -18.85
CA ARG A 28 13.72 5.20 -18.73
C ARG A 28 13.53 5.87 -20.09
N GLN A 29 14.13 5.35 -21.14
CA GLN A 29 13.99 5.91 -22.47
C GLN A 29 12.53 5.88 -22.97
N LEU A 30 11.81 4.80 -22.70
CA LEU A 30 10.40 4.64 -23.10
C LEU A 30 9.44 5.55 -22.33
N LEU A 31 9.73 5.78 -21.05
CA LEU A 31 8.86 6.56 -20.15
C LEU A 31 9.23 8.05 -20.09
N HIS A 32 10.41 8.42 -20.61
CA HIS A 32 10.91 9.78 -20.56
C HIS A 32 9.92 10.79 -21.14
N GLY A 33 9.59 11.80 -20.34
CA GLY A 33 8.62 12.84 -20.72
C GLY A 33 7.15 12.40 -20.74
N LYS A 34 6.83 11.13 -20.47
CA LYS A 34 5.46 10.61 -20.43
C LYS A 34 4.91 10.45 -19.01
N VAL A 35 5.79 10.32 -18.04
CA VAL A 35 5.46 10.18 -16.62
C VAL A 35 6.36 11.09 -15.77
N THR A 36 6.08 11.20 -14.47
CA THR A 36 6.97 11.91 -13.55
C THR A 36 8.30 11.17 -13.41
N ARG A 37 9.37 11.90 -13.07
CA ARG A 37 10.69 11.32 -12.88
C ARG A 37 10.70 10.21 -11.81
N SER A 38 9.96 10.42 -10.72
CA SER A 38 9.84 9.41 -9.66
C SER A 38 9.17 8.12 -10.16
N ALA A 39 8.14 8.23 -10.99
CA ALA A 39 7.49 7.07 -11.59
C ALA A 39 8.40 6.37 -12.63
N GLU A 40 9.16 7.16 -13.42
CA GLU A 40 10.16 6.65 -14.36
C GLU A 40 11.23 5.83 -13.63
N ASP A 41 11.80 6.38 -12.55
CA ASP A 41 12.83 5.71 -11.75
C ASP A 41 12.29 4.45 -11.07
N LEU A 42 11.09 4.49 -10.49
CA LEU A 42 10.45 3.35 -9.83
C LEU A 42 10.23 2.18 -10.80
N VAL A 43 9.66 2.46 -11.98
CA VAL A 43 9.40 1.41 -12.98
C VAL A 43 10.70 0.91 -13.62
N ALA A 44 11.70 1.77 -13.78
CA ALA A 44 13.00 1.37 -14.27
C ALA A 44 13.74 0.44 -13.29
N GLU A 45 13.66 0.73 -11.99
CA GLU A 45 14.22 -0.12 -10.94
C GLU A 45 13.51 -1.49 -10.91
N ALA A 46 12.19 -1.51 -10.97
CA ALA A 46 11.42 -2.74 -11.09
C ALA A 46 11.81 -3.54 -12.34
N ALA A 47 11.99 -2.90 -13.51
CA ALA A 47 12.44 -3.58 -14.71
C ALA A 47 13.86 -4.15 -14.59
N GLY A 48 14.73 -3.47 -13.83
CA GLY A 48 16.11 -3.93 -13.56
C GLY A 48 16.18 -5.19 -12.69
N ALA A 49 15.16 -5.50 -11.93
CA ALA A 49 15.11 -6.69 -11.09
C ALA A 49 15.03 -7.99 -11.90
N LYS A 50 15.23 -9.12 -11.22
CA LYS A 50 15.08 -10.46 -11.81
C LYS A 50 13.67 -10.97 -11.59
N TRP A 51 13.02 -11.39 -12.67
CA TRP A 51 11.65 -11.91 -12.66
C TRP A 51 11.63 -13.35 -13.17
N ALA A 52 10.83 -14.19 -12.54
CA ALA A 52 10.65 -15.57 -12.98
C ALA A 52 9.77 -15.64 -14.25
N SER A 53 8.90 -14.64 -14.47
CA SER A 53 8.04 -14.57 -15.64
C SER A 53 7.70 -13.12 -16.03
N PRO A 54 7.31 -12.87 -17.30
CA PRO A 54 6.79 -11.57 -17.72
C PRO A 54 5.52 -11.14 -16.98
N SER A 55 4.70 -12.09 -16.52
CA SER A 55 3.51 -11.81 -15.73
C SER A 55 3.87 -11.26 -14.35
N GLU A 56 4.84 -11.90 -13.67
CA GLU A 56 5.33 -11.46 -12.37
C GLU A 56 5.82 -10.00 -12.38
N PHE A 57 6.58 -9.62 -13.41
CA PHE A 57 6.99 -8.23 -13.60
C PHE A 57 5.80 -7.27 -13.70
N THR A 58 4.81 -7.61 -14.53
CA THR A 58 3.65 -6.73 -14.68
C THR A 58 2.76 -6.69 -13.44
N ASP A 59 2.67 -7.79 -12.69
CA ASP A 59 1.95 -7.84 -11.41
C ASP A 59 2.66 -6.99 -10.35
N ALA A 60 3.98 -7.00 -10.32
CA ALA A 60 4.76 -6.14 -9.44
C ALA A 60 4.58 -4.65 -9.78
N VAL A 61 4.58 -4.27 -11.06
CA VAL A 61 4.32 -2.88 -11.48
C VAL A 61 2.90 -2.44 -11.08
N GLU A 62 1.90 -3.31 -11.22
CA GLU A 62 0.54 -3.03 -10.74
C GLU A 62 0.50 -2.82 -9.24
N GLN A 63 1.15 -3.71 -8.49
CA GLN A 63 1.22 -3.59 -7.03
C GLN A 63 1.88 -2.28 -6.61
N LEU A 64 3.00 -1.90 -7.23
CA LEU A 64 3.66 -0.61 -6.99
C LEU A 64 2.75 0.59 -7.30
N ALA A 65 1.92 0.50 -8.33
CA ALA A 65 0.93 1.54 -8.63
C ALA A 65 -0.13 1.64 -7.52
N ILE A 66 -0.70 0.51 -7.08
CA ILE A 66 -1.66 0.49 -5.97
C ILE A 66 -1.01 1.04 -4.69
N GLU A 67 0.18 0.59 -4.34
CA GLU A 67 0.93 1.08 -3.17
C GLU A 67 1.19 2.59 -3.25
N SER A 68 1.47 3.13 -4.43
CA SER A 68 1.67 4.57 -4.62
C SER A 68 0.41 5.39 -4.27
N TYR A 69 -0.78 4.91 -4.66
CA TYR A 69 -2.04 5.55 -4.26
C TYR A 69 -2.31 5.43 -2.76
N VAL A 70 -2.03 4.26 -2.19
CA VAL A 70 -2.19 4.02 -0.75
C VAL A 70 -1.25 4.92 0.07
N ILE A 71 0.01 5.08 -0.37
CA ILE A 71 0.98 6.01 0.24
C ILE A 71 0.51 7.46 0.10
N ALA A 72 -0.04 7.85 -1.06
CA ALA A 72 -0.59 9.20 -1.25
C ALA A 72 -1.75 9.47 -0.27
N ALA A 73 -2.70 8.53 -0.16
CA ALA A 73 -3.79 8.64 0.81
C ALA A 73 -3.30 8.70 2.26
N GLN A 74 -2.25 7.96 2.60
CA GLN A 74 -1.62 8.02 3.92
C GLN A 74 -1.01 9.39 4.20
N ASN A 75 -0.28 9.95 3.24
CA ASN A 75 0.35 11.26 3.37
C ASN A 75 -0.68 12.38 3.51
N ASP A 76 -1.81 12.25 2.83
CA ASP A 76 -2.96 13.16 2.90
C ASP A 76 -3.82 12.95 4.15
N GLY A 77 -3.57 11.90 4.95
CA GLY A 77 -4.35 11.54 6.13
C GLY A 77 -5.73 10.95 5.81
N THR A 78 -5.93 10.45 4.61
CA THR A 78 -7.20 9.89 4.08
C THR A 78 -7.15 8.38 3.86
N LEU A 79 -6.22 7.66 4.49
CA LEU A 79 -6.05 6.22 4.30
C LEU A 79 -7.26 5.42 4.81
N ASP A 80 -7.85 5.83 5.94
CA ASP A 80 -9.06 5.19 6.48
C ASP A 80 -10.25 5.40 5.53
N ASP A 81 -10.39 6.60 4.97
CA ASP A 81 -11.43 6.89 3.96
C ASP A 81 -11.23 6.05 2.69
N LEU A 82 -9.98 5.91 2.23
CA LEU A 82 -9.64 5.07 1.07
C LEU A 82 -10.03 3.59 1.30
N GLU A 83 -9.72 3.04 2.47
CA GLU A 83 -10.08 1.65 2.83
C GLU A 83 -11.60 1.46 2.83
N ASP A 84 -12.34 2.39 3.45
CA ASP A 84 -13.79 2.39 3.48
C ASP A 84 -14.40 2.53 2.08
N ASP A 85 -13.82 3.37 1.22
CA ASP A 85 -14.28 3.58 -0.16
C ASP A 85 -14.06 2.33 -1.02
N LEU A 86 -12.89 1.68 -0.91
CA LEU A 86 -12.61 0.41 -1.58
C LEU A 86 -13.63 -0.65 -1.17
N PHE A 87 -13.89 -0.81 0.12
CA PHE A 87 -14.84 -1.79 0.63
C PHE A 87 -16.27 -1.50 0.18
N ARG A 88 -16.71 -0.24 0.26
CA ARG A 88 -18.06 0.17 -0.19
C ARG A 88 -18.25 -0.08 -1.68
N PHE A 89 -17.27 0.28 -2.50
CA PHE A 89 -17.35 0.11 -3.94
C PHE A 89 -17.34 -1.38 -4.35
N ALA A 90 -16.52 -2.20 -3.70
CA ALA A 90 -16.53 -3.64 -3.89
C ALA A 90 -17.92 -4.24 -3.59
N ARG A 91 -18.59 -3.79 -2.53
CA ARG A 91 -19.97 -4.20 -2.22
C ARG A 91 -20.99 -3.75 -3.26
N VAL A 92 -20.83 -2.53 -3.81
CA VAL A 92 -21.71 -2.05 -4.90
C VAL A 92 -21.60 -2.94 -6.13
N ILE A 93 -20.38 -3.29 -6.54
CA ILE A 93 -20.15 -4.20 -7.68
C ILE A 93 -20.71 -5.60 -7.38
N SER A 94 -20.48 -6.14 -6.18
CA SER A 94 -20.98 -7.46 -5.80
C SER A 94 -22.51 -7.53 -5.79
N GLY A 95 -23.17 -6.46 -5.35
CA GLY A 95 -24.62 -6.36 -5.24
C GLY A 95 -25.34 -6.08 -6.57
N GLN A 96 -24.61 -5.73 -7.65
CA GLN A 96 -25.19 -5.34 -8.93
C GLN A 96 -24.62 -6.17 -10.09
N PRO A 97 -25.29 -7.27 -10.48
CA PRO A 97 -24.82 -8.16 -11.56
C PRO A 97 -24.60 -7.44 -12.89
N ASP A 98 -25.45 -6.48 -13.23
CA ASP A 98 -25.34 -5.71 -14.49
C ASP A 98 -24.11 -4.80 -14.51
N LEU A 99 -23.81 -4.15 -13.38
CA LEU A 99 -22.59 -3.35 -13.21
C LEU A 99 -21.33 -4.21 -13.33
N ARG A 100 -21.34 -5.36 -12.67
CA ARG A 100 -20.23 -6.32 -12.75
C ARG A 100 -20.02 -6.81 -14.18
N ALA A 101 -21.11 -7.16 -14.89
CA ALA A 101 -21.06 -7.57 -16.30
C ALA A 101 -20.55 -6.43 -17.21
N ALA A 102 -20.98 -5.19 -16.97
CA ALA A 102 -20.53 -4.03 -17.73
C ALA A 102 -19.03 -3.77 -17.55
N LEU A 103 -18.50 -3.85 -16.32
CA LEU A 103 -17.07 -3.66 -16.02
C LEU A 103 -16.21 -4.83 -16.53
N ALA A 104 -16.69 -6.08 -16.42
CA ALA A 104 -15.99 -7.27 -16.92
C ALA A 104 -16.08 -7.44 -18.43
N GLY A 105 -17.07 -6.81 -19.07
CA GLY A 105 -17.34 -6.94 -20.51
C GLY A 105 -16.29 -6.29 -21.41
N THR A 106 -16.52 -6.37 -22.71
CA THR A 106 -15.64 -5.84 -23.77
C THR A 106 -15.90 -4.37 -24.10
N ALA A 107 -16.67 -3.65 -23.27
CA ALA A 107 -16.92 -2.23 -23.48
C ALA A 107 -15.61 -1.43 -23.53
N PRO A 108 -15.54 -0.39 -24.41
CA PRO A 108 -14.36 0.46 -24.46
C PRO A 108 -14.02 1.07 -23.12
N GLU A 109 -12.72 1.16 -22.81
CA GLU A 109 -12.20 1.71 -21.55
C GLU A 109 -12.81 3.06 -21.17
N PRO A 110 -12.94 4.07 -22.07
CA PRO A 110 -13.57 5.34 -21.73
C PRO A 110 -15.00 5.20 -21.19
N GLY A 111 -15.77 4.26 -21.73
CA GLY A 111 -17.13 3.98 -21.25
C GLY A 111 -17.15 3.38 -19.83
N LYS A 112 -16.23 2.47 -19.54
CA LYS A 112 -16.06 1.90 -18.19
C LYS A 112 -15.63 2.98 -17.19
N GLN A 113 -14.68 3.83 -17.56
CA GLN A 113 -14.23 4.95 -16.72
C GLN A 113 -15.38 5.91 -16.41
N GLN A 114 -16.16 6.32 -17.42
CA GLN A 114 -17.33 7.18 -17.21
C GLN A 114 -18.35 6.54 -16.28
N LEU A 115 -18.60 5.23 -16.40
CA LEU A 115 -19.51 4.50 -15.53
C LEU A 115 -19.03 4.52 -14.08
N VAL A 116 -17.77 4.22 -13.83
CA VAL A 116 -17.18 4.25 -12.49
C VAL A 116 -17.22 5.67 -11.91
N GLN A 117 -16.77 6.67 -12.66
CA GLN A 117 -16.79 8.08 -12.24
C GLN A 117 -18.19 8.58 -11.91
N ALA A 118 -19.21 8.18 -12.68
CA ALA A 118 -20.60 8.53 -12.40
C ALA A 118 -21.10 7.96 -11.05
N LEU A 119 -20.63 6.76 -10.68
CA LEU A 119 -20.95 6.13 -9.39
C LEU A 119 -20.22 6.77 -8.20
N LEU A 120 -18.97 7.19 -8.42
CA LEU A 120 -18.08 7.75 -7.39
C LEU A 120 -18.30 9.26 -7.18
N LYS A 121 -18.88 9.97 -8.12
CA LYS A 121 -18.98 11.43 -8.18
C LYS A 121 -19.30 12.08 -6.81
N ASN A 122 -18.36 12.90 -6.34
CA ASN A 122 -18.45 13.65 -5.06
C ASN A 122 -18.67 12.80 -3.79
N LYS A 123 -18.37 11.51 -3.84
CA LYS A 123 -18.58 10.60 -2.70
C LYS A 123 -17.27 10.08 -2.08
N VAL A 124 -16.17 10.25 -2.79
CA VAL A 124 -14.84 9.73 -2.44
C VAL A 124 -13.78 10.82 -2.58
N THR A 125 -12.62 10.61 -1.97
CA THR A 125 -11.47 11.48 -2.17
C THR A 125 -10.92 11.35 -3.59
N LYS A 126 -10.12 12.33 -4.05
CA LYS A 126 -9.52 12.26 -5.38
C LYS A 126 -8.63 11.02 -5.56
N THR A 127 -7.82 10.71 -4.54
CA THR A 127 -6.94 9.54 -4.54
C THR A 127 -7.74 8.23 -4.63
N ALA A 128 -8.88 8.16 -3.91
CA ALA A 128 -9.78 7.01 -3.99
C ALA A 128 -10.47 6.91 -5.37
N ASP A 129 -10.91 8.02 -5.96
CA ASP A 129 -11.51 8.06 -7.31
C ASP A 129 -10.53 7.53 -8.36
N ASP A 130 -9.29 8.04 -8.34
CA ASP A 130 -8.24 7.64 -9.28
C ASP A 130 -7.91 6.13 -9.14
N LEU A 131 -7.72 5.62 -7.91
CA LEU A 131 -7.44 4.21 -7.65
C LEU A 131 -8.60 3.29 -8.02
N LEU A 132 -9.83 3.61 -7.57
CA LEU A 132 -11.03 2.82 -7.84
C LEU A 132 -11.31 2.75 -9.34
N THR A 133 -11.17 3.87 -10.05
CA THR A 133 -11.31 3.92 -11.49
C THR A 133 -10.26 3.03 -12.17
N GLN A 134 -9.00 3.16 -11.80
CA GLN A 134 -7.92 2.36 -12.38
C GLN A 134 -8.14 0.86 -12.16
N VAL A 135 -8.43 0.44 -10.93
CA VAL A 135 -8.57 -0.98 -10.57
C VAL A 135 -9.82 -1.60 -11.20
N ALA A 136 -10.94 -0.88 -11.21
CA ALA A 136 -12.20 -1.41 -11.75
C ALA A 136 -12.20 -1.49 -13.28
N THR A 137 -11.46 -0.62 -13.96
CA THR A 137 -11.42 -0.59 -15.45
C THR A 137 -10.29 -1.44 -16.03
N HIS A 138 -9.24 -1.74 -15.24
CA HIS A 138 -8.09 -2.54 -15.67
C HIS A 138 -7.84 -3.72 -14.71
N PRO A 139 -8.76 -4.68 -14.62
CA PRO A 139 -8.64 -5.80 -13.66
C PRO A 139 -7.58 -6.86 -14.06
N ARG A 140 -6.96 -6.75 -15.26
CA ARG A 140 -5.87 -7.58 -15.75
C ARG A 140 -6.11 -9.10 -15.61
N GLY A 141 -7.19 -9.58 -16.20
CA GLY A 141 -7.57 -11.00 -16.18
C GLY A 141 -8.22 -11.48 -14.88
N ARG A 142 -8.35 -10.60 -13.89
CA ARG A 142 -9.16 -10.82 -12.69
C ARG A 142 -10.58 -10.31 -12.91
N THR A 143 -11.48 -10.64 -12.00
CA THR A 143 -12.75 -9.90 -11.93
C THR A 143 -12.50 -8.51 -11.33
N PRO A 144 -13.33 -7.48 -11.66
CA PRO A 144 -13.21 -6.17 -11.00
C PRO A 144 -13.29 -6.26 -9.48
N GLN A 145 -14.06 -7.23 -8.96
CA GLN A 145 -14.16 -7.50 -7.54
C GLN A 145 -12.81 -7.96 -6.95
N ASP A 146 -12.19 -8.99 -7.55
CA ASP A 146 -10.91 -9.52 -7.06
C ASP A 146 -9.81 -8.46 -7.10
N ALA A 147 -9.82 -7.59 -8.14
CA ALA A 147 -8.86 -6.51 -8.25
C ALA A 147 -9.04 -5.46 -7.14
N LEU A 148 -10.28 -5.13 -6.77
CA LEU A 148 -10.58 -4.24 -5.64
C LEU A 148 -10.21 -4.87 -4.30
N ASP A 149 -10.43 -6.19 -4.13
CA ASP A 149 -10.04 -6.90 -2.92
C ASP A 149 -8.51 -6.89 -2.72
N VAL A 150 -7.74 -7.01 -3.80
CA VAL A 150 -6.27 -6.84 -3.76
C VAL A 150 -5.89 -5.42 -3.30
N ALA A 151 -6.51 -4.38 -3.86
CA ALA A 151 -6.24 -2.99 -3.47
C ALA A 151 -6.62 -2.74 -2.00
N ALA A 152 -7.75 -3.27 -1.54
CA ALA A 152 -8.18 -3.19 -0.14
C ALA A 152 -7.19 -3.89 0.81
N GLN A 153 -6.64 -5.06 0.41
CA GLN A 153 -5.62 -5.77 1.20
C GLN A 153 -4.33 -4.94 1.33
N VAL A 154 -3.89 -4.26 0.25
CA VAL A 154 -2.72 -3.37 0.29
C VAL A 154 -2.96 -2.21 1.23
N ALA A 155 -4.14 -1.55 1.17
CA ALA A 155 -4.50 -0.46 2.06
C ALA A 155 -4.56 -0.90 3.53
N ALA A 156 -5.21 -2.04 3.81
CA ALA A 156 -5.31 -2.60 5.15
C ALA A 156 -3.93 -2.99 5.73
N ARG A 157 -3.06 -3.60 4.93
CA ARG A 157 -1.68 -3.91 5.33
C ARG A 157 -0.92 -2.63 5.69
N ARG A 158 -1.00 -1.62 4.83
CA ARG A 158 -0.34 -0.33 5.06
C ARG A 158 -0.82 0.34 6.33
N ARG A 159 -2.11 0.30 6.61
CA ARG A 159 -2.69 0.81 7.86
C ARG A 159 -2.14 0.08 9.08
N GLN A 160 -2.00 -1.25 9.02
CA GLN A 160 -1.46 -2.06 10.11
C GLN A 160 0.02 -1.77 10.38
N GLU A 161 0.83 -1.52 9.35
CA GLU A 161 2.25 -1.18 9.48
C GLU A 161 2.49 0.06 10.34
N PHE A 162 1.54 1.00 10.38
CA PHE A 162 1.63 2.24 11.17
C PHE A 162 0.71 2.26 12.39
N LEU A 163 0.08 1.14 12.72
CA LEU A 163 -0.64 0.97 13.97
C LEU A 163 0.34 0.59 15.07
N ALA A 164 0.65 1.55 15.96
CA ALA A 164 1.48 1.27 17.13
C ALA A 164 0.63 0.72 18.26
N THR A 165 0.75 -0.56 18.56
CA THR A 165 0.15 -1.16 19.76
C THR A 165 1.05 -0.88 20.95
N VAL A 166 0.59 -0.02 21.87
CA VAL A 166 1.32 0.42 23.06
C VAL A 166 0.76 -0.29 24.27
N ARG A 167 1.54 -1.21 24.86
CA ARG A 167 1.16 -1.90 26.10
C ARG A 167 1.74 -1.17 27.30
N VAL A 168 0.90 -0.85 28.27
CA VAL A 168 1.25 -0.09 29.48
C VAL A 168 0.53 -0.64 30.69
N ALA A 169 1.15 -0.56 31.87
CA ALA A 169 0.52 -0.98 33.13
C ALA A 169 -0.58 0.01 33.60
N THR A 170 -0.45 1.28 33.26
CA THR A 170 -1.39 2.35 33.64
C THR A 170 -1.71 3.21 32.43
N PRO A 171 -2.93 3.79 32.36
CA PRO A 171 -3.32 4.64 31.23
C PRO A 171 -2.34 5.78 30.99
N LEU A 172 -2.03 6.05 29.71
CA LEU A 172 -1.24 7.22 29.34
C LEU A 172 -2.07 8.48 29.47
N SER A 173 -1.48 9.54 30.01
CA SER A 173 -2.10 10.87 29.91
C SER A 173 -2.14 11.35 28.47
N ALA A 174 -3.00 12.33 28.16
CA ALA A 174 -3.08 12.93 26.84
C ALA A 174 -1.72 13.50 26.37
N GLN A 175 -0.97 14.11 27.31
CA GLN A 175 0.36 14.65 27.03
C GLN A 175 1.38 13.56 26.72
N GLN A 176 1.36 12.44 27.44
CA GLN A 176 2.23 11.30 27.19
C GLN A 176 1.93 10.64 25.83
N SER A 177 0.63 10.42 25.53
CA SER A 177 0.19 9.88 24.25
C SER A 177 0.65 10.77 23.08
N GLN A 178 0.48 12.09 23.22
CA GLN A 178 0.87 13.02 22.17
C GLN A 178 2.40 13.08 21.98
N ARG A 179 3.17 13.02 23.08
CA ARG A 179 4.63 12.98 23.03
C ARG A 179 5.12 11.69 22.34
N LEU A 180 4.53 10.54 22.70
CA LEU A 180 4.84 9.25 22.10
C LEU A 180 4.51 9.28 20.59
N LYS A 181 3.32 9.75 20.23
CA LYS A 181 2.90 9.88 18.84
C LYS A 181 3.90 10.70 18.02
N ARG A 182 4.34 11.86 18.52
CA ARG A 182 5.34 12.70 17.84
C ARG A 182 6.70 12.00 17.71
N ALA A 183 7.15 11.31 18.76
CA ALA A 183 8.42 10.59 18.72
C ALA A 183 8.39 9.47 17.66
N LEU A 184 7.30 8.71 17.60
CA LEU A 184 7.13 7.67 16.59
C LEU A 184 6.99 8.25 15.17
N GLN A 185 6.23 9.34 15.00
CA GLN A 185 6.16 10.05 13.70
C GLN A 185 7.52 10.52 13.22
N THR A 186 8.36 11.03 14.14
CA THR A 186 9.73 11.47 13.78
C THR A 186 10.62 10.28 13.41
N ALA A 187 10.49 9.15 14.11
CA ALA A 187 11.31 7.97 13.87
C ALA A 187 10.93 7.23 12.58
N TYR A 188 9.64 7.14 12.29
CA TYR A 188 9.12 6.39 11.13
C TYR A 188 8.78 7.27 9.92
N GLY A 189 8.83 8.60 10.05
CA GLY A 189 8.57 9.54 8.96
C GLY A 189 7.10 9.63 8.50
N ASN A 190 6.18 8.95 9.21
CA ASN A 190 4.77 8.82 8.85
C ASN A 190 3.83 9.03 10.03
N ALA A 191 2.55 9.28 9.76
CA ALA A 191 1.51 9.37 10.79
C ALA A 191 1.29 7.99 11.44
N VAL A 192 1.51 7.90 12.76
CA VAL A 192 1.34 6.66 13.53
C VAL A 192 0.06 6.76 14.36
N HIS A 193 -0.78 5.73 14.29
CA HIS A 193 -1.95 5.56 15.13
C HIS A 193 -1.59 4.78 16.40
N LEU A 194 -1.94 5.31 17.58
CA LEU A 194 -1.67 4.64 18.84
C LEU A 194 -2.89 3.81 19.28
N ASN A 195 -2.70 2.51 19.42
CA ASN A 195 -3.64 1.62 20.09
C ASN A 195 -3.09 1.30 21.49
N VAL A 196 -3.62 1.96 22.52
CA VAL A 196 -3.13 1.79 23.90
C VAL A 196 -3.88 0.65 24.57
N VAL A 197 -3.14 -0.40 24.94
CA VAL A 197 -3.65 -1.58 25.63
C VAL A 197 -3.15 -1.57 27.08
N LEU A 198 -4.07 -1.67 28.02
CA LEU A 198 -3.73 -1.83 29.44
C LEU A 198 -3.35 -3.28 29.69
N ASP A 199 -2.11 -3.51 30.08
CA ASP A 199 -1.56 -4.82 30.40
C ASP A 199 -0.88 -4.78 31.77
N PRO A 200 -1.51 -5.32 32.82
CA PRO A 200 -0.94 -5.35 34.16
C PRO A 200 0.37 -6.16 34.28
N SER A 201 0.68 -6.99 33.30
CA SER A 201 1.92 -7.75 33.28
C SER A 201 3.16 -6.90 32.94
N VAL A 202 2.96 -5.71 32.38
CA VAL A 202 4.02 -4.75 32.06
C VAL A 202 4.58 -4.15 33.35
N ILE A 203 5.80 -4.53 33.72
CA ILE A 203 6.46 -4.04 34.94
C ILE A 203 7.21 -2.74 34.60
N GLY A 204 6.49 -1.61 34.72
CA GLY A 204 7.04 -0.26 34.53
C GLY A 204 7.47 0.03 33.07
N GLY A 205 7.26 1.26 32.64
CA GLY A 205 7.55 1.65 31.24
C GLY A 205 6.44 1.26 30.26
N MET A 206 6.81 1.04 29.00
CA MET A 206 5.89 0.65 27.93
C MET A 206 6.58 -0.27 26.93
N SER A 207 5.78 -1.09 26.25
CA SER A 207 6.17 -1.85 25.07
C SER A 207 5.38 -1.32 23.87
N VAL A 208 6.06 -1.03 22.76
CA VAL A 208 5.45 -0.50 21.54
C VAL A 208 5.75 -1.47 20.40
N GLN A 209 4.71 -1.97 19.77
CA GLN A 209 4.80 -2.82 18.59
C GLN A 209 4.24 -2.06 17.38
N ILE A 210 5.03 -1.98 16.30
CA ILE A 210 4.64 -1.38 15.02
C ILE A 210 4.98 -2.40 13.93
N GLY A 211 3.96 -2.93 13.26
CA GLY A 211 4.16 -4.05 12.34
C GLY A 211 4.89 -5.20 13.05
N ASP A 212 6.02 -5.63 12.50
CA ASP A 212 6.87 -6.70 13.05
C ASP A 212 7.93 -6.20 14.04
N GLU A 213 8.06 -4.88 14.23
CA GLU A 213 9.05 -4.29 15.12
C GLU A 213 8.49 -4.12 16.53
N LEU A 214 9.25 -4.62 17.52
CA LEU A 214 8.94 -4.50 18.94
C LEU A 214 9.99 -3.64 19.65
N ILE A 215 9.56 -2.49 20.17
CA ILE A 215 10.36 -1.59 21.01
C ILE A 215 9.97 -1.83 22.47
N ASP A 216 10.80 -2.59 23.19
CA ASP A 216 10.55 -2.89 24.59
C ASP A 216 11.31 -1.92 25.52
N GLY A 217 10.57 -0.94 26.04
CA GLY A 217 11.05 0.05 27.02
C GLY A 217 10.67 -0.28 28.45
N THR A 218 10.29 -1.54 28.76
CA THR A 218 9.88 -1.95 30.10
C THR A 218 11.05 -1.99 31.09
N ALA A 219 10.77 -1.84 32.37
CA ALA A 219 11.76 -1.99 33.42
C ALA A 219 12.30 -3.43 33.47
N ALA A 220 11.48 -4.42 33.13
CA ALA A 220 11.89 -5.82 33.06
C ALA A 220 12.98 -6.04 31.99
N SER A 221 12.80 -5.47 30.78
CA SER A 221 13.81 -5.54 29.72
C SER A 221 15.12 -4.87 30.10
N ARG A 222 15.05 -3.67 30.69
CA ARG A 222 16.26 -2.96 31.19
C ARG A 222 17.01 -3.73 32.24
N LEU A 223 16.31 -4.38 33.18
CA LEU A 223 16.91 -5.24 34.19
C LEU A 223 17.57 -6.47 33.57
N ALA A 224 16.95 -7.09 32.59
CA ALA A 224 17.51 -8.21 31.84
C ALA A 224 18.79 -7.82 31.10
N ASP A 225 18.85 -6.63 30.53
CA ASP A 225 20.03 -6.09 29.85
C ASP A 225 21.17 -5.81 30.81
N VAL A 226 20.89 -5.22 31.99
CA VAL A 226 21.88 -4.98 33.02
C VAL A 226 22.42 -6.32 33.51
N ARG A 227 21.55 -7.31 33.78
CA ARG A 227 21.95 -8.65 34.21
C ARG A 227 22.89 -9.31 33.18
N ARG A 228 22.58 -9.24 31.89
CA ARG A 228 23.45 -9.79 30.84
C ARG A 228 24.83 -9.14 30.82
N ARG A 229 24.89 -7.80 31.00
CA ARG A 229 26.16 -7.05 31.01
C ARG A 229 27.02 -7.34 32.26
N LEU A 230 26.41 -7.79 33.35
CA LEU A 230 27.13 -8.14 34.59
C LEU A 230 27.60 -9.60 34.62
N THR A 231 27.08 -10.45 33.72
CA THR A 231 27.39 -11.89 33.62
C THR A 231 28.26 -12.26 32.42
N SER A 232 28.58 -11.28 31.55
CA SER A 232 29.57 -11.37 30.48
C SER A 232 30.88 -10.67 30.85
#